data_8d2bd14c1914cc96ff2c5f697870579a
#
_entry.id   8d2bd14c1914cc96ff2c5f697870579a
#
_cell.length_a   1.000
_cell.length_b   1.000
_cell.length_c   1.000
_cell.angle_alpha   90.00
_cell.angle_beta   90.00
_cell.angle_gamma   90.00
#
_symmetry.space_group_name_H-M   'P 1'
#
loop_
_entity.id
_entity.type
_entity.pdbx_description
1 polymer ?
#
loop_
_entity_poly.entity_id
_entity_poly.type
_entity_poly.pdbx_seq_one_letter_code
_entity_poly.pdbx_strand_id
1 'polypeptide(L)'
;ARDGGVLVRTGQTEGSVDLARLAGLDTSAVICEIMNDDGTMSRLPELVAFAQKHNLKIGTISDLISYRRRHDNLVKVRTEENITSEFGGEWAMRIYTDETQGGEHIVMIKGDISGDAPVLTRMHAMDPMQDVIGTGPKGRAAEFGDAMNAVAAQGRGVVVLLRDTAMKLDPDHEASPQTLRQYGLGAQILSSLGLSKLELLTNSPTPK
;
A
#
# COMPACT_ATOMS: atom_id res chain seq x y z
N ALA A 1 -2.77 -12.84 18.58
CA ALA A 1 -2.86 -12.18 17.26
C ALA A 1 -1.46 -11.70 16.84
N ARG A 2 -1.22 -11.64 15.55
CA ARG A 2 0.02 -11.06 15.01
C ARG A 2 -0.10 -9.53 14.95
N ASP A 3 1.00 -8.85 15.14
CA ASP A 3 1.09 -7.41 14.89
C ASP A 3 0.71 -7.13 13.43
N GLY A 4 -0.05 -6.04 13.21
CA GLY A 4 -0.67 -5.75 11.90
C GLY A 4 -2.03 -6.41 11.67
N GLY A 5 -2.46 -7.35 12.53
CA GLY A 5 -3.81 -7.92 12.51
C GLY A 5 -4.17 -8.63 11.21
N VAL A 6 -5.41 -8.44 10.71
CA VAL A 6 -5.90 -9.11 9.47
C VAL A 6 -5.13 -8.73 8.20
N LEU A 7 -4.38 -7.65 8.22
CA LEU A 7 -3.54 -7.23 7.09
C LEU A 7 -2.29 -8.12 6.93
N VAL A 8 -1.86 -8.76 8.03
CA VAL A 8 -0.71 -9.67 8.06
C VAL A 8 -1.16 -11.13 8.05
N ARG A 9 -2.20 -11.47 8.82
CA ARG A 9 -2.77 -12.82 8.87
C ARG A 9 -4.29 -12.75 8.86
N THR A 10 -4.91 -13.36 7.86
CA THR A 10 -6.37 -13.36 7.63
C THR A 10 -7.11 -14.35 8.54
N GLY A 11 -6.86 -14.29 9.85
CA GLY A 11 -7.46 -15.18 10.85
C GLY A 11 -8.54 -14.53 11.70
N GLN A 12 -9.47 -15.36 12.25
CA GLN A 12 -10.51 -14.85 13.14
C GLN A 12 -9.94 -14.22 14.43
N THR A 13 -8.81 -14.71 14.91
CA THR A 13 -8.11 -14.13 16.08
C THR A 13 -7.67 -12.71 15.80
N GLU A 14 -7.03 -12.48 14.65
CA GLU A 14 -6.61 -11.15 14.20
C GLU A 14 -7.84 -10.26 13.96
N GLY A 15 -8.88 -10.81 13.34
CA GLY A 15 -10.13 -10.09 13.08
C GLY A 15 -10.81 -9.60 14.35
N SER A 16 -10.87 -10.43 15.38
CA SER A 16 -11.50 -10.07 16.65
C SER A 16 -10.72 -8.97 17.39
N VAL A 17 -9.39 -9.04 17.41
CA VAL A 17 -8.52 -8.02 18.00
C VAL A 17 -8.62 -6.70 17.23
N ASP A 18 -8.65 -6.76 15.89
CA ASP A 18 -8.82 -5.58 15.05
C ASP A 18 -10.17 -4.89 15.26
N LEU A 19 -11.24 -5.65 15.38
CA LEU A 19 -12.58 -5.11 15.68
C LEU A 19 -12.60 -4.41 17.03
N ALA A 20 -12.02 -5.02 18.08
CA ALA A 20 -11.91 -4.40 19.40
C ALA A 20 -11.14 -3.07 19.33
N ARG A 21 -10.00 -3.06 18.66
CA ARG A 21 -9.19 -1.85 18.48
C ARG A 21 -9.93 -0.77 17.68
N LEU A 22 -10.59 -1.11 16.58
CA LEU A 22 -11.37 -0.17 15.77
C LEU A 22 -12.57 0.41 16.51
N ALA A 23 -13.10 -0.34 17.48
CA ALA A 23 -14.15 0.12 18.39
C ALA A 23 -13.62 1.00 19.54
N GLY A 24 -12.31 1.25 19.63
CA GLY A 24 -11.69 2.00 20.74
C GLY A 24 -11.67 1.26 22.07
N LEU A 25 -11.74 -0.08 22.04
CA LEU A 25 -11.71 -0.96 23.20
C LEU A 25 -10.33 -1.60 23.39
N ASP A 26 -10.13 -2.27 24.52
CA ASP A 26 -8.93 -3.10 24.72
C ASP A 26 -8.81 -4.16 23.62
N THR A 27 -7.59 -4.43 23.19
CA THR A 27 -7.28 -5.35 22.08
C THR A 27 -7.39 -6.81 22.49
N SER A 28 -8.51 -7.17 23.10
CA SER A 28 -8.84 -8.51 23.55
C SER A 28 -10.26 -8.90 23.12
N ALA A 29 -10.48 -10.18 22.86
CA ALA A 29 -11.78 -10.68 22.46
C ALA A 29 -11.95 -12.16 22.86
N VAL A 30 -13.19 -12.57 23.04
CA VAL A 30 -13.57 -13.97 23.17
C VAL A 30 -14.10 -14.43 21.83
N ILE A 31 -13.59 -15.56 21.34
CA ILE A 31 -14.02 -16.19 20.08
C ILE A 31 -14.58 -17.57 20.36
N CYS A 32 -15.59 -17.95 19.59
CA CYS A 32 -16.25 -19.25 19.67
C CYS A 32 -16.77 -19.64 18.29
N GLU A 33 -16.53 -20.86 17.89
CA GLU A 33 -17.08 -21.44 16.66
C GLU A 33 -18.58 -21.72 16.83
N ILE A 34 -19.36 -21.49 15.77
CA ILE A 34 -20.78 -21.81 15.71
C ILE A 34 -20.94 -23.15 15.02
N MET A 35 -21.49 -24.12 15.74
CA MET A 35 -21.78 -25.46 15.26
C MET A 35 -23.26 -25.63 14.93
N ASN A 36 -23.57 -26.49 13.96
CA ASN A 36 -24.88 -26.99 13.67
C ASN A 36 -25.28 -28.06 14.71
N ASP A 37 -26.57 -28.37 14.80
CA ASP A 37 -27.12 -29.37 15.76
C ASP A 37 -26.55 -30.79 15.52
N ASP A 38 -26.08 -31.07 14.30
CA ASP A 38 -25.44 -32.34 13.93
C ASP A 38 -23.93 -32.40 14.28
N GLY A 39 -23.38 -31.34 14.88
CA GLY A 39 -21.98 -31.22 15.27
C GLY A 39 -21.02 -30.74 14.14
N THR A 40 -21.52 -30.47 12.94
CA THR A 40 -20.72 -29.87 11.89
C THR A 40 -20.54 -28.36 12.11
N MET A 41 -19.46 -27.78 11.55
CA MET A 41 -19.24 -26.33 11.64
C MET A 41 -20.16 -25.58 10.68
N SER A 42 -20.91 -24.59 11.22
CA SER A 42 -21.75 -23.70 10.43
C SER A 42 -20.91 -22.93 9.41
N ARG A 43 -21.41 -22.84 8.20
CA ARG A 43 -20.81 -22.09 7.09
C ARG A 43 -21.66 -20.85 6.77
N LEU A 44 -21.23 -20.06 5.81
CA LEU A 44 -21.85 -18.75 5.54
C LEU A 44 -23.39 -18.81 5.39
N PRO A 45 -24.00 -19.76 4.68
CA PRO A 45 -25.47 -19.83 4.56
C PRO A 45 -26.16 -20.02 5.91
N GLU A 46 -25.68 -20.96 6.75
CA GLU A 46 -26.19 -21.23 8.08
C GLU A 46 -25.95 -20.05 9.03
N LEU A 47 -24.77 -19.43 8.93
CA LEU A 47 -24.39 -18.27 9.74
C LEU A 47 -25.25 -17.04 9.46
N VAL A 48 -25.68 -16.83 8.20
CA VAL A 48 -26.62 -15.74 7.87
C VAL A 48 -27.97 -15.96 8.55
N ALA A 49 -28.50 -17.18 8.47
CA ALA A 49 -29.76 -17.54 9.13
C ALA A 49 -29.64 -17.43 10.68
N PHE A 50 -28.53 -17.87 11.24
CA PHE A 50 -28.24 -17.76 12.66
C PHE A 50 -28.17 -16.30 13.12
N ALA A 51 -27.44 -15.46 12.37
CA ALA A 51 -27.32 -14.05 12.68
C ALA A 51 -28.67 -13.33 12.66
N GLN A 52 -29.52 -13.62 11.66
CA GLN A 52 -30.89 -13.08 11.57
C GLN A 52 -31.75 -13.52 12.76
N LYS A 53 -31.73 -14.82 13.09
CA LYS A 53 -32.51 -15.39 14.21
C LYS A 53 -32.14 -14.75 15.55
N HIS A 54 -30.87 -14.47 15.77
CA HIS A 54 -30.35 -13.97 17.05
C HIS A 54 -30.06 -12.45 17.04
N ASN A 55 -30.46 -11.74 15.97
CA ASN A 55 -30.20 -10.30 15.79
C ASN A 55 -28.72 -9.93 15.98
N LEU A 56 -27.83 -10.73 15.38
CA LEU A 56 -26.39 -10.53 15.41
C LEU A 56 -25.92 -9.85 14.12
N LYS A 57 -24.85 -9.08 14.24
CA LYS A 57 -24.13 -8.56 13.07
C LYS A 57 -23.22 -9.65 12.51
N ILE A 58 -23.11 -9.71 11.18
CA ILE A 58 -22.21 -10.62 10.47
C ILE A 58 -21.32 -9.80 9.53
N GLY A 59 -20.08 -10.16 9.43
CA GLY A 59 -19.11 -9.55 8.52
C GLY A 59 -18.08 -10.58 8.07
N THR A 60 -17.33 -10.27 7.04
CA THR A 60 -16.25 -11.11 6.54
C THR A 60 -14.88 -10.52 6.85
N ILE A 61 -13.86 -11.38 6.94
CA ILE A 61 -12.46 -10.92 7.07
C ILE A 61 -12.06 -10.08 5.84
N SER A 62 -12.57 -10.42 4.65
CA SER A 62 -12.32 -9.64 3.43
C SER A 62 -12.85 -8.21 3.52
N ASP A 63 -14.03 -8.02 4.09
CA ASP A 63 -14.61 -6.68 4.30
C ASP A 63 -13.80 -5.89 5.33
N LEU A 64 -13.36 -6.55 6.42
CA LEU A 64 -12.52 -5.92 7.43
C LEU A 64 -11.15 -5.51 6.85
N ILE A 65 -10.54 -6.34 6.02
CA ILE A 65 -9.29 -6.00 5.31
C ILE A 65 -9.53 -4.78 4.41
N SER A 66 -10.63 -4.77 3.64
CA SER A 66 -10.99 -3.66 2.77
C SER A 66 -11.23 -2.37 3.53
N TYR A 67 -11.90 -2.47 4.67
CA TYR A 67 -12.12 -1.34 5.57
C TYR A 67 -10.79 -0.79 6.11
N ARG A 68 -9.93 -1.65 6.68
CA ARG A 68 -8.64 -1.24 7.23
C ARG A 68 -7.72 -0.62 6.18
N ARG A 69 -7.68 -1.17 4.96
CA ARG A 69 -6.89 -0.59 3.85
C ARG A 69 -7.32 0.83 3.46
N ARG A 70 -8.59 1.18 3.69
CA ARG A 70 -9.12 2.53 3.39
C ARG A 70 -8.93 3.51 4.54
N HIS A 71 -8.93 3.03 5.78
CA HIS A 71 -9.03 3.88 6.97
C HIS A 71 -7.75 3.89 7.81
N ASP A 72 -6.94 2.84 7.77
CA ASP A 72 -5.66 2.81 8.48
C ASP A 72 -4.59 3.55 7.67
N ASN A 73 -3.77 4.33 8.37
CA ASN A 73 -2.53 4.83 7.81
C ASN A 73 -1.46 3.75 7.99
N LEU A 74 -1.18 3.01 6.91
CA LEU A 74 -0.26 1.87 6.91
C LEU A 74 1.19 2.29 6.65
N VAL A 75 1.44 3.57 6.41
CA VAL A 75 2.77 4.09 6.09
C VAL A 75 3.18 5.16 7.10
N LYS A 76 4.41 5.10 7.57
CA LYS A 76 5.00 6.10 8.45
C LYS A 76 6.30 6.63 7.89
N VAL A 77 6.53 7.93 8.03
CA VAL A 77 7.82 8.53 7.72
C VAL A 77 8.83 8.08 8.78
N ARG A 78 9.88 7.41 8.35
CA ARG A 78 11.01 7.01 9.20
C ARG A 78 12.13 8.05 9.21
N THR A 79 12.42 8.63 8.04
CA THR A 79 13.54 9.55 7.85
C THR A 79 13.12 10.64 6.86
N GLU A 80 13.57 11.86 7.10
CA GLU A 80 13.44 12.98 6.18
C GLU A 80 14.78 13.71 6.09
N GLU A 81 15.33 13.86 4.89
CA GLU A 81 16.63 14.45 4.63
C GLU A 81 16.64 15.18 3.29
N ASN A 82 17.48 16.21 3.19
CA ASN A 82 17.80 16.82 1.89
C ASN A 82 19.00 16.12 1.29
N ILE A 83 18.88 15.73 0.02
CA ILE A 83 19.95 15.05 -0.72
C ILE A 83 20.18 15.71 -2.06
N THR A 84 21.37 15.55 -2.59
CA THR A 84 21.71 15.92 -3.98
C THR A 84 21.80 14.65 -4.82
N SER A 85 21.02 14.59 -5.90
CA SER A 85 21.02 13.51 -6.89
C SER A 85 21.62 14.00 -8.22
N GLU A 86 22.24 13.11 -8.97
CA GLU A 86 22.61 13.37 -10.37
C GLU A 86 21.37 13.64 -11.24
N PHE A 87 20.20 13.13 -10.85
CA PHE A 87 18.93 13.37 -11.51
C PHE A 87 18.22 14.56 -10.86
N GLY A 88 18.38 15.75 -11.47
CA GLY A 88 17.66 16.94 -11.08
C GLY A 88 18.17 17.70 -9.85
N GLY A 89 19.37 17.39 -9.30
CA GLY A 89 20.03 18.13 -8.23
C GLY A 89 19.41 17.93 -6.83
N GLU A 90 19.07 19.02 -6.13
CA GLU A 90 18.58 19.01 -4.75
C GLU A 90 17.14 18.47 -4.62
N TRP A 91 16.92 17.59 -3.63
CA TRP A 91 15.62 16.98 -3.32
C TRP A 91 15.41 16.88 -1.81
N ALA A 92 14.18 17.06 -1.35
CA ALA A 92 13.77 16.55 -0.05
C ALA A 92 13.40 15.07 -0.21
N MET A 93 14.10 14.19 0.51
CA MET A 93 13.86 12.75 0.50
C MET A 93 13.14 12.32 1.78
N ARG A 94 12.10 11.51 1.64
CA ARG A 94 11.47 10.81 2.76
C ARG A 94 11.55 9.31 2.56
N ILE A 95 11.88 8.58 3.64
CA ILE A 95 11.77 7.13 3.68
C ILE A 95 10.52 6.79 4.47
N TYR A 96 9.62 6.07 3.82
CA TYR A 96 8.39 5.55 4.42
C TYR A 96 8.55 4.07 4.74
N THR A 97 8.08 3.66 5.92
CA THR A 97 7.98 2.26 6.30
C THR A 97 6.53 1.79 6.15
N ASP A 98 6.33 0.66 5.50
CA ASP A 98 5.06 -0.09 5.50
C ASP A 98 4.95 -0.86 6.82
N GLU A 99 4.01 -0.48 7.67
CA GLU A 99 3.78 -1.12 8.98
C GLU A 99 3.22 -2.55 8.88
N THR A 100 2.77 -2.97 7.69
CA THR A 100 2.22 -4.32 7.50
C THR A 100 3.28 -5.36 7.17
N GLN A 101 4.35 -4.97 6.47
CA GLN A 101 5.39 -5.87 5.99
C GLN A 101 6.82 -5.44 6.34
N GLY A 102 6.99 -4.24 6.93
CA GLY A 102 8.31 -3.68 7.23
C GLY A 102 9.09 -3.25 5.97
N GLY A 103 8.42 -3.15 4.82
CA GLY A 103 9.02 -2.65 3.59
C GLY A 103 9.30 -1.16 3.68
N GLU A 104 10.38 -0.70 3.05
CA GLU A 104 10.73 0.71 2.97
C GLU A 104 10.59 1.23 1.56
N HIS A 105 9.99 2.42 1.43
CA HIS A 105 9.73 3.11 0.17
C HIS A 105 10.39 4.48 0.20
N ILE A 106 10.91 4.93 -0.93
CA ILE A 106 11.59 6.21 -1.04
C ILE A 106 10.68 7.20 -1.77
N VAL A 107 10.57 8.40 -1.22
CA VAL A 107 9.84 9.51 -1.82
C VAL A 107 10.76 10.69 -2.02
N MET A 108 10.85 11.15 -3.26
CA MET A 108 11.63 12.31 -3.67
C MET A 108 10.68 13.48 -3.94
N ILE A 109 10.87 14.58 -3.25
CA ILE A 109 10.01 15.75 -3.31
C ILE A 109 10.82 16.92 -3.86
N LYS A 110 10.26 17.60 -4.88
CA LYS A 110 10.83 18.79 -5.49
C LYS A 110 9.93 19.99 -5.26
N GLY A 111 10.51 21.05 -4.71
CA GLY A 111 9.81 22.30 -4.47
C GLY A 111 8.67 22.19 -3.43
N ASP A 112 7.83 23.23 -3.42
CA ASP A 112 6.65 23.24 -2.53
C ASP A 112 5.47 22.52 -3.20
N ILE A 113 5.06 21.40 -2.62
CA ILE A 113 3.95 20.57 -3.10
C ILE A 113 2.61 20.89 -2.43
N SER A 114 2.56 21.92 -1.57
CA SER A 114 1.32 22.36 -0.91
C SER A 114 0.35 23.04 -1.88
N GLY A 115 -0.91 23.21 -1.43
CA GLY A 115 -1.96 23.90 -2.18
C GLY A 115 -2.77 22.99 -3.11
N ASP A 116 -3.71 23.59 -3.87
CA ASP A 116 -4.73 22.89 -4.65
C ASP A 116 -4.35 22.59 -6.10
N ALA A 117 -3.20 23.08 -6.56
CA ALA A 117 -2.74 22.83 -7.93
C ALA A 117 -2.28 21.36 -8.09
N PRO A 118 -2.56 20.70 -9.23
CA PRO A 118 -2.08 19.36 -9.50
C PRO A 118 -0.56 19.25 -9.34
N VAL A 119 -0.10 18.14 -8.76
CA VAL A 119 1.32 17.86 -8.53
C VAL A 119 1.78 16.80 -9.50
N LEU A 120 2.84 17.10 -10.28
CA LEU A 120 3.46 16.12 -11.16
C LEU A 120 4.01 14.96 -10.32
N THR A 121 3.52 13.76 -10.60
CA THR A 121 3.77 12.59 -9.76
C THR A 121 4.16 11.39 -10.59
N ARG A 122 5.27 10.73 -10.24
CA ARG A 122 5.65 9.42 -10.77
C ARG A 122 5.57 8.37 -9.67
N MET A 123 4.88 7.28 -9.97
CA MET A 123 4.93 6.05 -9.18
C MET A 123 5.81 5.05 -9.92
N HIS A 124 6.89 4.60 -9.29
CA HIS A 124 7.82 3.65 -9.87
C HIS A 124 7.97 2.43 -8.97
N ALA A 125 7.48 1.27 -9.43
CA ALA A 125 7.75 -0.01 -8.78
C ALA A 125 9.15 -0.48 -9.21
N MET A 126 10.06 -0.59 -8.25
CA MET A 126 11.43 -1.00 -8.50
C MET A 126 11.50 -2.46 -8.93
N ASP A 127 12.13 -2.70 -10.06
CA ASP A 127 12.48 -4.02 -10.56
C ASP A 127 13.99 -4.07 -10.85
N PRO A 128 14.80 -4.71 -10.00
CA PRO A 128 16.25 -4.75 -10.17
C PRO A 128 16.71 -5.34 -11.51
N MET A 129 15.96 -6.30 -12.06
CA MET A 129 16.30 -6.91 -13.34
C MET A 129 16.14 -5.91 -14.49
N GLN A 130 15.04 -5.15 -14.49
CA GLN A 130 14.74 -4.18 -15.53
C GLN A 130 15.44 -2.84 -15.32
N ASP A 131 15.43 -2.32 -14.09
CA ASP A 131 15.92 -0.98 -13.76
C ASP A 131 17.45 -0.92 -13.62
N VAL A 132 18.11 -2.04 -13.20
CA VAL A 132 19.55 -2.08 -12.95
C VAL A 132 20.28 -2.96 -13.97
N ILE A 133 19.77 -4.19 -14.23
CA ILE A 133 20.41 -5.12 -15.18
C ILE A 133 20.03 -4.80 -16.63
N GLY A 134 18.88 -4.12 -16.85
CA GLY A 134 18.45 -3.71 -18.17
C GLY A 134 17.81 -4.82 -19.01
N THR A 135 17.21 -5.85 -18.38
CA THR A 135 16.53 -6.95 -19.09
C THR A 135 15.16 -6.57 -19.64
N GLY A 136 14.61 -5.42 -19.23
CA GLY A 136 13.31 -4.93 -19.66
C GLY A 136 13.27 -4.33 -21.06
N PRO A 137 12.14 -3.76 -21.46
CA PRO A 137 12.00 -3.03 -22.69
C PRO A 137 13.04 -1.91 -22.81
N LYS A 138 13.44 -1.60 -24.05
CA LYS A 138 14.42 -0.53 -24.30
C LYS A 138 13.98 0.79 -23.67
N GLY A 139 14.86 1.39 -22.87
CA GLY A 139 14.60 2.64 -22.14
C GLY A 139 14.08 2.46 -20.71
N ARG A 140 13.69 1.25 -20.29
CA ARG A 140 13.15 0.99 -18.96
C ARG A 140 14.12 1.37 -17.83
N ALA A 141 15.41 1.06 -17.97
CA ALA A 141 16.44 1.39 -16.98
C ALA A 141 16.61 2.91 -16.76
N ALA A 142 16.28 3.73 -17.73
CA ALA A 142 16.36 5.19 -17.61
C ALA A 142 15.09 5.84 -17.03
N GLU A 143 13.95 5.13 -17.00
CA GLU A 143 12.63 5.72 -16.68
C GLU A 143 12.59 6.42 -15.33
N PHE A 144 13.27 5.90 -14.31
CA PHE A 144 13.28 6.51 -12.99
C PHE A 144 14.04 7.84 -13.00
N GLY A 145 15.25 7.85 -13.57
CA GLY A 145 16.08 9.06 -13.72
C GLY A 145 15.41 10.11 -14.60
N ASP A 146 14.80 9.69 -15.70
CA ASP A 146 14.06 10.58 -16.63
C ASP A 146 12.87 11.22 -15.93
N ALA A 147 12.14 10.46 -15.11
CA ALA A 147 11.04 10.98 -14.31
C ALA A 147 11.51 12.01 -13.27
N MET A 148 12.62 11.75 -12.58
CA MET A 148 13.22 12.72 -11.66
C MET A 148 13.64 14.00 -12.40
N ASN A 149 14.28 13.88 -13.55
CA ASN A 149 14.67 15.04 -14.36
C ASN A 149 13.44 15.84 -14.84
N ALA A 150 12.38 15.17 -15.27
CA ALA A 150 11.13 15.83 -15.69
C ALA A 150 10.48 16.61 -14.54
N VAL A 151 10.39 16.00 -13.35
CA VAL A 151 9.89 16.68 -12.15
C VAL A 151 10.79 17.86 -11.74
N ALA A 152 12.11 17.68 -11.83
CA ALA A 152 13.06 18.74 -11.52
C ALA A 152 12.96 19.92 -12.49
N ALA A 153 12.76 19.65 -13.78
CA ALA A 153 12.57 20.69 -14.81
C ALA A 153 11.29 21.51 -14.55
N GLN A 154 10.23 20.89 -14.03
CA GLN A 154 9.01 21.58 -13.62
C GLN A 154 9.20 22.35 -12.31
N GLY A 155 10.20 22.02 -11.49
CA GLY A 155 10.50 22.65 -10.21
C GLY A 155 9.54 22.28 -9.07
N ARG A 156 8.52 21.44 -9.32
CA ARG A 156 7.51 21.01 -8.36
C ARG A 156 6.99 19.62 -8.70
N GLY A 157 7.06 18.68 -7.75
CA GLY A 157 6.53 17.35 -7.97
C GLY A 157 7.05 16.29 -7.00
N VAL A 158 6.60 15.05 -7.21
CA VAL A 158 6.91 13.90 -6.36
C VAL A 158 7.24 12.68 -7.20
N VAL A 159 8.32 11.99 -6.83
CA VAL A 159 8.65 10.68 -7.40
C VAL A 159 8.68 9.67 -6.25
N VAL A 160 7.85 8.63 -6.35
CA VAL A 160 7.74 7.57 -5.35
C VAL A 160 8.37 6.30 -5.91
N LEU A 161 9.42 5.82 -5.25
CA LEU A 161 10.06 4.53 -5.53
C LEU A 161 9.52 3.49 -4.58
N LEU A 162 8.65 2.62 -5.08
CA LEU A 162 8.09 1.50 -4.36
C LEU A 162 9.05 0.31 -4.43
N ARG A 163 9.46 -0.19 -3.27
CA ARG A 163 10.36 -1.35 -3.15
C ARG A 163 9.56 -2.54 -2.63
N ASP A 164 9.68 -3.66 -3.29
CA ASP A 164 9.16 -4.94 -2.82
C ASP A 164 10.31 -5.74 -2.19
N THR A 165 10.32 -5.82 -0.86
CA THR A 165 11.34 -6.57 -0.11
C THR A 165 11.13 -8.09 -0.17
N ALA A 166 9.95 -8.54 -0.59
CA ALA A 166 9.60 -9.95 -0.78
C ALA A 166 9.65 -10.39 -2.25
N MET A 167 10.11 -9.51 -3.14
CA MET A 167 10.20 -9.78 -4.57
C MET A 167 11.07 -11.00 -4.84
N LYS A 168 10.50 -11.99 -5.52
CA LYS A 168 11.26 -13.07 -6.12
C LYS A 168 11.75 -12.60 -7.48
N LEU A 169 13.04 -12.74 -7.73
CA LEU A 169 13.61 -12.47 -9.03
C LEU A 169 13.19 -13.59 -9.97
N ASP A 170 12.28 -13.31 -10.90
CA ASP A 170 11.80 -14.23 -11.92
C ASP A 170 11.99 -13.55 -13.30
N PRO A 171 12.73 -14.16 -14.23
CA PRO A 171 12.93 -13.61 -15.56
C PRO A 171 11.64 -13.51 -16.40
N ASP A 172 10.63 -14.33 -16.11
CA ASP A 172 9.38 -14.45 -16.87
C ASP A 172 8.23 -13.64 -16.28
N HIS A 173 8.49 -12.44 -15.84
CA HIS A 173 7.60 -11.52 -15.12
C HIS A 173 6.16 -11.48 -15.66
N GLU A 174 5.25 -12.22 -15.06
CA GLU A 174 3.83 -11.89 -15.07
C GLU A 174 3.52 -10.93 -13.90
N ALA A 175 2.70 -9.89 -14.17
CA ALA A 175 2.29 -8.91 -13.17
C ALA A 175 1.67 -9.61 -11.95
N SER A 176 2.41 -9.66 -10.85
CA SER A 176 1.99 -10.38 -9.65
C SER A 176 0.86 -9.63 -8.93
N PRO A 177 0.02 -10.32 -8.13
CA PRO A 177 -0.98 -9.69 -7.24
C PRO A 177 -0.38 -8.64 -6.29
N GLN A 178 0.92 -8.67 -6.08
CA GLN A 178 1.70 -7.71 -5.31
C GLN A 178 1.73 -6.31 -5.96
N THR A 179 1.63 -6.21 -7.29
CA THR A 179 1.59 -4.93 -8.01
C THR A 179 0.39 -4.07 -7.58
N LEU A 180 -0.80 -4.66 -7.45
CA LEU A 180 -2.01 -3.95 -6.96
C LEU A 180 -1.86 -3.47 -5.51
N ARG A 181 -1.14 -4.22 -4.69
CA ARG A 181 -0.85 -3.87 -3.30
C ARG A 181 0.10 -2.68 -3.20
N GLN A 182 1.13 -2.64 -4.03
CA GLN A 182 2.07 -1.52 -4.11
C GLN A 182 1.37 -0.23 -4.52
N TYR A 183 0.40 -0.27 -5.45
CA TYR A 183 -0.40 0.92 -5.78
C TYR A 183 -1.22 1.43 -4.61
N GLY A 184 -1.76 0.55 -3.77
CA GLY A 184 -2.48 0.92 -2.54
C GLY A 184 -1.58 1.65 -1.53
N LEU A 185 -0.36 1.17 -1.32
CA LEU A 185 0.65 1.82 -0.46
C LEU A 185 1.07 3.17 -1.05
N GLY A 186 1.30 3.21 -2.35
CA GLY A 186 1.61 4.46 -3.04
C GLY A 186 0.53 5.52 -2.87
N ALA A 187 -0.74 5.15 -2.98
CA ALA A 187 -1.85 6.07 -2.75
C ALA A 187 -1.87 6.59 -1.29
N GLN A 188 -1.57 5.75 -0.31
CA GLN A 188 -1.47 6.17 1.09
C GLN A 188 -0.27 7.10 1.33
N ILE A 189 0.87 6.85 0.70
CA ILE A 189 2.03 7.76 0.73
C ILE A 189 1.63 9.13 0.18
N LEU A 190 1.00 9.19 -1.00
CA LEU A 190 0.56 10.45 -1.60
C LEU A 190 -0.48 11.18 -0.74
N SER A 191 -1.42 10.44 -0.16
CA SER A 191 -2.39 10.99 0.80
C SER A 191 -1.72 11.56 2.04
N SER A 192 -0.70 10.89 2.58
CA SER A 192 0.07 11.36 3.75
C SER A 192 0.88 12.64 3.46
N LEU A 193 1.20 12.91 2.19
CA LEU A 193 1.80 14.16 1.72
C LEU A 193 0.77 15.28 1.55
N GLY A 194 -0.52 15.01 1.79
CA GLY A 194 -1.61 15.97 1.61
C GLY A 194 -2.02 16.17 0.14
N LEU A 195 -1.61 15.30 -0.77
CA LEU A 195 -1.88 15.43 -2.20
C LEU A 195 -3.26 14.90 -2.54
N SER A 196 -4.12 15.78 -3.08
CA SER A 196 -5.49 15.44 -3.53
C SER A 196 -5.66 15.49 -5.05
N LYS A 197 -4.80 16.22 -5.75
CA LYS A 197 -4.81 16.39 -7.21
C LYS A 197 -3.43 16.07 -7.76
N LEU A 198 -3.39 15.12 -8.69
CA LEU A 198 -2.16 14.61 -9.28
C LEU A 198 -2.17 14.78 -10.80
N GLU A 199 -1.02 15.09 -11.37
CA GLU A 199 -0.70 14.93 -12.77
C GLU A 199 0.24 13.72 -12.89
N LEU A 200 -0.25 12.60 -13.43
CA LEU A 200 0.50 11.35 -13.40
C LEU A 200 1.46 11.22 -14.58
N LEU A 201 2.75 11.15 -14.28
CA LEU A 201 3.78 10.81 -15.26
C LEU A 201 3.81 9.29 -15.43
N THR A 202 3.30 8.80 -16.56
CA THR A 202 3.14 7.37 -16.82
C THR A 202 3.55 7.01 -18.25
N ASN A 203 4.10 5.81 -18.41
CA ASN A 203 4.36 5.19 -19.72
C ASN A 203 3.23 4.22 -20.14
N SER A 204 2.23 4.03 -19.28
CA SER A 204 1.06 3.20 -19.58
C SER A 204 0.04 4.02 -20.38
N PRO A 205 -0.50 3.49 -21.51
CA PRO A 205 -1.55 4.16 -22.27
C PRO A 205 -2.88 4.21 -21.50
N THR A 206 -3.04 3.41 -20.47
CA THR A 206 -4.24 3.41 -19.61
C THR A 206 -3.80 3.67 -18.18
N PRO A 207 -4.11 4.84 -17.59
CA PRO A 207 -3.86 5.07 -16.16
C PRO A 207 -4.65 4.04 -15.34
N LYS A 208 -3.98 3.36 -14.42
CA LYS A 208 -4.60 2.39 -13.51
C LYS A 208 -5.08 3.08 -12.25
#